data_007d2b758c5ca0f942731a3fbb550e7f
#
_entry.id   007d2b758c5ca0f942731a3fbb550e7f
#
_cell.length_a   1.000
_cell.length_b   1.000
_cell.length_c   1.000
_cell.angle_alpha   90.00
_cell.angle_beta   90.00
_cell.angle_gamma   90.00
#
_symmetry.space_group_name_H-M   'P 1'
#
loop_
_entity.id
_entity.type
_entity.pdbx_description
1 polymer ?
#
loop_
_entity_poly.entity_id
_entity_poly.type
_entity_poly.pdbx_seq_one_letter_code
_entity_poly.pdbx_strand_id
1 'polypeptide(L)'
;LSLDFIHHIRSLQETYRGTSPDRILLGKGSLSREERTALALQLTAESALRRKLPSWHTAGVFLPSSLTLEQCSSEEAARYKARFATATDRLIDLTGGFGVDFWALTSVTGQGVYGERQADLVAAARANLPRLLPEAKLQLIHGESIPQLRELISTHQPTLIYLAPARRESALSLMHS
;
A
#
# COMPACT_ATOMS: atom_id res chain seq x y z
N LEU A 1 10.61 6.52 -5.44
CA LEU A 1 10.21 5.18 -5.91
C LEU A 1 9.46 5.30 -7.24
N SER A 2 9.92 4.63 -8.32
CA SER A 2 9.26 4.62 -9.64
C SER A 2 8.54 3.30 -9.89
N LEU A 3 7.56 3.31 -10.82
CA LEU A 3 6.87 2.08 -11.24
C LEU A 3 7.81 1.09 -11.90
N ASP A 4 8.74 1.58 -12.75
CA ASP A 4 9.73 0.73 -13.42
C ASP A 4 10.65 0.03 -12.42
N PHE A 5 11.09 0.73 -11.37
CA PHE A 5 11.86 0.14 -10.28
C PHE A 5 11.06 -0.96 -9.56
N ILE A 6 9.80 -0.71 -9.25
CA ILE A 6 8.93 -1.72 -8.60
C ILE A 6 8.79 -2.96 -9.49
N HIS A 7 8.56 -2.78 -10.79
CA HIS A 7 8.45 -3.90 -11.73
C HIS A 7 9.77 -4.68 -11.84
N HIS A 8 10.89 -3.96 -11.86
CA HIS A 8 12.22 -4.59 -11.86
C HIS A 8 12.46 -5.42 -10.59
N ILE A 9 12.19 -4.88 -9.39
CA ILE A 9 12.35 -5.64 -8.14
C ILE A 9 11.45 -6.88 -8.12
N ARG A 10 10.23 -6.80 -8.63
CA ARG A 10 9.37 -7.98 -8.76
C ARG A 10 9.97 -9.06 -9.67
N SER A 11 10.57 -8.70 -10.79
CA SER A 11 11.24 -9.67 -11.66
C SER A 11 12.43 -10.33 -10.96
N LEU A 12 13.18 -9.56 -10.16
CA LEU A 12 14.28 -10.08 -9.36
C LEU A 12 13.81 -11.04 -8.25
N GLN A 13 12.64 -10.83 -7.64
CA GLN A 13 12.08 -11.76 -6.64
C GLN A 13 11.91 -13.17 -7.21
N GLU A 14 11.48 -13.31 -8.45
CA GLU A 14 11.37 -14.62 -9.12
C GLU A 14 12.75 -15.27 -9.30
N THR A 15 13.74 -14.48 -9.74
CA THR A 15 15.10 -14.94 -9.99
C THR A 15 15.81 -15.36 -8.69
N TYR A 16 15.59 -14.63 -7.61
CA TYR A 16 16.24 -14.83 -6.32
C TYR A 16 15.39 -15.59 -5.30
N ARG A 17 14.31 -16.24 -5.75
CA ARG A 17 13.44 -17.04 -4.89
C ARG A 17 14.26 -18.11 -4.14
N GLY A 18 14.09 -18.17 -2.82
CA GLY A 18 14.82 -19.10 -1.95
C GLY A 18 16.24 -18.67 -1.59
N THR A 19 16.71 -17.53 -2.08
CA THR A 19 17.99 -16.95 -1.63
C THR A 19 17.79 -16.22 -0.31
N SER A 20 18.72 -16.41 0.66
CA SER A 20 18.61 -15.67 1.92
C SER A 20 18.81 -14.16 1.72
N PRO A 21 18.02 -13.31 2.42
CA PRO A 21 18.16 -11.85 2.33
C PRO A 21 19.60 -11.36 2.63
N ASP A 22 20.25 -11.95 3.62
CA ASP A 22 21.64 -11.60 4.00
C ASP A 22 22.62 -11.83 2.85
N ARG A 23 22.46 -12.94 2.11
CA ARG A 23 23.29 -13.22 0.94
C ARG A 23 23.11 -12.19 -0.16
N ILE A 24 21.91 -11.65 -0.32
CA ILE A 24 21.63 -10.57 -1.28
C ILE A 24 22.27 -9.27 -0.82
N LEU A 25 22.11 -8.90 0.45
CA LEU A 25 22.68 -7.67 1.01
C LEU A 25 24.21 -7.63 0.96
N LEU A 26 24.86 -8.76 1.25
CA LEU A 26 26.32 -8.90 1.28
C LEU A 26 26.94 -9.26 -0.07
N GLY A 27 26.11 -9.60 -1.06
CA GLY A 27 26.57 -10.05 -2.37
C GLY A 27 27.34 -8.97 -3.13
N LYS A 28 28.39 -9.38 -3.85
CA LYS A 28 29.20 -8.53 -4.76
C LYS A 28 28.72 -8.61 -6.21
N GLY A 29 27.45 -8.97 -6.44
CA GLY A 29 26.87 -9.14 -7.77
C GLY A 29 26.55 -7.81 -8.48
N SER A 30 25.89 -7.92 -9.64
CA SER A 30 25.54 -6.79 -10.53
C SER A 30 24.45 -5.86 -9.97
N LEU A 31 23.75 -6.25 -8.90
CA LEU A 31 22.70 -5.44 -8.30
C LEU A 31 23.25 -4.20 -7.61
N SER A 32 22.62 -3.06 -7.80
CA SER A 32 22.90 -1.84 -7.06
C SER A 32 22.57 -2.01 -5.56
N ARG A 33 23.05 -1.11 -4.72
CA ARG A 33 22.71 -1.09 -3.30
C ARG A 33 21.20 -0.97 -3.06
N GLU A 34 20.54 -0.12 -3.83
CA GLU A 34 19.10 0.12 -3.74
C GLU A 34 18.31 -1.14 -4.11
N GLU A 35 18.67 -1.80 -5.21
CA GLU A 35 18.04 -3.07 -5.63
C GLU A 35 18.22 -4.16 -4.58
N ARG A 36 19.42 -4.32 -4.03
CA ARG A 36 19.68 -5.31 -2.96
C ARG A 36 18.83 -5.05 -1.74
N THR A 37 18.74 -3.79 -1.30
CA THR A 37 17.93 -3.41 -0.14
C THR A 37 16.45 -3.67 -0.37
N ALA A 38 15.93 -3.24 -1.50
CA ALA A 38 14.53 -3.45 -1.85
C ALA A 38 14.18 -4.94 -2.00
N LEU A 39 15.03 -5.70 -2.69
CA LEU A 39 14.83 -7.15 -2.88
C LEU A 39 14.90 -7.92 -1.56
N ALA A 40 15.89 -7.63 -0.72
CA ALA A 40 16.02 -8.26 0.59
C ALA A 40 14.81 -7.97 1.48
N LEU A 41 14.27 -6.74 1.43
CA LEU A 41 13.03 -6.38 2.13
C LEU A 41 11.85 -7.27 1.68
N GLN A 42 11.64 -7.43 0.36
CA GLN A 42 10.54 -8.26 -0.15
C GLN A 42 10.66 -9.70 0.36
N LEU A 43 11.85 -10.29 0.28
CA LEU A 43 12.09 -11.67 0.71
C LEU A 43 11.97 -11.84 2.23
N THR A 44 12.45 -10.88 3.01
CA THR A 44 12.33 -10.90 4.49
C THR A 44 10.87 -10.81 4.92
N ALA A 45 10.08 -9.97 4.24
CA ALA A 45 8.69 -9.71 4.60
C ALA A 45 7.72 -10.82 4.13
N GLU A 46 8.16 -11.74 3.27
CA GLU A 46 7.28 -12.72 2.60
C GLU A 46 6.39 -13.50 3.58
N SER A 47 6.95 -14.05 4.64
CA SER A 47 6.19 -14.84 5.62
C SER A 47 5.18 -14.01 6.40
N ALA A 48 5.56 -12.77 6.77
CA ALA A 48 4.69 -11.85 7.48
C ALA A 48 3.56 -11.34 6.56
N LEU A 49 3.88 -11.05 5.30
CA LEU A 49 2.91 -10.64 4.28
C LEU A 49 1.89 -11.77 4.04
N ARG A 50 2.35 -13.01 3.86
CA ARG A 50 1.48 -14.19 3.68
C ARG A 50 0.51 -14.38 4.85
N ARG A 51 0.98 -14.17 6.08
CA ARG A 51 0.14 -14.32 7.27
C ARG A 51 -0.84 -13.18 7.45
N LYS A 52 -0.41 -11.93 7.23
CA LYS A 52 -1.21 -10.73 7.48
C LYS A 52 -2.14 -10.37 6.34
N LEU A 53 -1.70 -10.59 5.11
CA LEU A 53 -2.34 -10.18 3.87
C LEU A 53 -2.23 -11.29 2.80
N PRO A 54 -2.86 -12.45 2.99
CA PRO A 54 -2.69 -13.61 2.11
C PRO A 54 -3.07 -13.34 0.64
N SER A 55 -4.15 -12.60 0.38
CA SER A 55 -4.54 -12.23 -0.99
C SER A 55 -3.50 -11.31 -1.65
N TRP A 56 -2.91 -10.40 -0.89
CA TRP A 56 -1.86 -9.50 -1.36
C TRP A 56 -0.57 -10.25 -1.66
N HIS A 57 -0.20 -11.21 -0.80
CA HIS A 57 0.92 -12.10 -1.07
C HIS A 57 0.73 -12.88 -2.37
N THR A 58 -0.44 -13.46 -2.58
CA THR A 58 -0.78 -14.20 -3.80
C THR A 58 -0.72 -13.32 -5.05
N ALA A 59 -1.13 -12.06 -4.94
CA ALA A 59 -1.07 -11.09 -6.04
C ALA A 59 0.36 -10.57 -6.34
N GLY A 60 1.36 -10.91 -5.52
CA GLY A 60 2.74 -10.48 -5.70
C GLY A 60 2.91 -8.98 -5.57
N VAL A 61 2.38 -8.40 -4.48
CA VAL A 61 2.48 -6.96 -4.21
C VAL A 61 3.90 -6.55 -3.84
N PHE A 62 4.22 -5.28 -4.11
CA PHE A 62 5.46 -4.66 -3.68
C PHE A 62 5.26 -3.95 -2.33
N LEU A 63 6.17 -4.18 -1.39
CA LEU A 63 6.20 -3.55 -0.07
C LEU A 63 7.24 -2.43 -0.04
N PRO A 64 6.86 -1.16 0.18
CA PRO A 64 7.81 -0.04 0.19
C PRO A 64 8.71 0.00 1.44
N SER A 65 8.22 -0.48 2.58
CA SER A 65 9.01 -0.59 3.82
C SER A 65 8.42 -1.64 4.78
N SER A 66 9.21 -2.15 5.72
CA SER A 66 8.72 -3.05 6.79
C SER A 66 7.65 -2.37 7.65
N LEU A 67 7.87 -1.09 7.98
CA LEU A 67 6.94 -0.28 8.77
C LEU A 67 5.54 -0.21 8.12
N THR A 68 5.48 -0.14 6.80
CA THR A 68 4.22 -0.17 6.04
C THR A 68 3.41 -1.42 6.34
N LEU A 69 4.06 -2.59 6.36
CA LEU A 69 3.39 -3.84 6.69
C LEU A 69 2.97 -3.91 8.17
N GLU A 70 3.77 -3.37 9.07
CA GLU A 70 3.47 -3.34 10.49
C GLU A 70 2.24 -2.46 10.79
N GLN A 71 2.18 -1.28 10.18
CA GLN A 71 1.16 -0.27 10.45
C GLN A 71 -0.17 -0.48 9.73
N CYS A 72 -0.20 -1.18 8.60
CA CYS A 72 -1.44 -1.43 7.87
C CYS A 72 -2.39 -2.36 8.63
N SER A 73 -3.66 -2.35 8.27
CA SER A 73 -4.65 -3.32 8.73
C SER A 73 -4.28 -4.74 8.31
N SER A 74 -4.71 -5.75 9.07
CA SER A 74 -4.75 -7.12 8.55
C SER A 74 -5.84 -7.25 7.48
N GLU A 75 -5.73 -8.25 6.61
CA GLU A 75 -6.75 -8.53 5.60
C GLU A 75 -8.13 -8.76 6.24
N GLU A 76 -8.17 -9.50 7.33
CA GLU A 76 -9.41 -9.77 8.07
C GLU A 76 -10.05 -8.48 8.61
N ALA A 77 -9.24 -7.60 9.24
CA ALA A 77 -9.73 -6.32 9.76
C ALA A 77 -10.23 -5.40 8.63
N ALA A 78 -9.54 -5.36 7.49
CA ALA A 78 -9.97 -4.58 6.35
C ALA A 78 -11.29 -5.12 5.74
N ARG A 79 -11.41 -6.44 5.58
CA ARG A 79 -12.65 -7.07 5.11
C ARG A 79 -13.81 -6.86 6.09
N TYR A 80 -13.55 -6.86 7.40
CA TYR A 80 -14.56 -6.53 8.38
C TYR A 80 -15.09 -5.10 8.20
N LYS A 81 -14.20 -4.12 7.99
CA LYS A 81 -14.58 -2.72 7.72
C LYS A 81 -15.35 -2.59 6.41
N ALA A 82 -15.01 -3.36 5.39
CA ALA A 82 -15.71 -3.37 4.10
C ALA A 82 -17.19 -3.79 4.20
N ARG A 83 -17.61 -4.42 5.29
CA ARG A 83 -19.04 -4.77 5.54
C ARG A 83 -19.94 -3.53 5.69
N PHE A 84 -19.36 -2.36 5.96
CA PHE A 84 -20.10 -1.10 6.06
C PHE A 84 -20.27 -0.38 4.71
N ALA A 85 -19.65 -0.90 3.65
CA ALA A 85 -19.80 -0.40 2.28
C ALA A 85 -20.84 -1.20 1.50
N THR A 86 -21.42 -0.57 0.49
CA THR A 86 -22.35 -1.19 -0.45
C THR A 86 -21.89 -1.00 -1.89
N ALA A 87 -22.40 -1.80 -2.83
CA ALA A 87 -22.06 -1.69 -4.25
C ALA A 87 -22.49 -0.36 -4.90
N THR A 88 -23.38 0.40 -4.25
CA THR A 88 -23.83 1.70 -4.72
C THR A 88 -23.01 2.86 -4.18
N ASP A 89 -22.08 2.60 -3.26
CA ASP A 89 -21.26 3.64 -2.66
C ASP A 89 -20.19 4.17 -3.62
N ARG A 90 -19.95 5.46 -3.51
CA ARG A 90 -18.81 6.16 -4.13
C ARG A 90 -17.80 6.47 -3.04
N LEU A 91 -16.75 5.67 -3.00
CA LEU A 91 -15.73 5.71 -1.96
C LEU A 91 -14.67 6.80 -2.22
N ILE A 92 -14.36 7.57 -1.18
CA ILE A 92 -13.10 8.32 -1.07
C ILE A 92 -12.38 7.88 0.20
N ASP A 93 -11.13 7.45 0.07
CA ASP A 93 -10.19 7.25 1.17
C ASP A 93 -9.17 8.40 1.17
N LEU A 94 -9.22 9.22 2.22
CA LEU A 94 -8.34 10.39 2.38
C LEU A 94 -7.00 10.08 3.05
N THR A 95 -6.81 8.84 3.48
CA THR A 95 -5.65 8.38 4.26
C THR A 95 -5.15 7.03 3.77
N GLY A 96 -5.07 6.88 2.47
CA GLY A 96 -4.88 5.62 1.77
C GLY A 96 -3.80 4.67 2.31
N GLY A 97 -2.67 5.21 2.78
CA GLY A 97 -1.60 4.42 3.37
C GLY A 97 -1.10 3.32 2.41
N PHE A 98 -0.93 2.10 2.89
CA PHE A 98 -0.59 0.97 2.02
C PHE A 98 -1.74 0.54 1.10
N GLY A 99 -2.96 0.99 1.36
CA GLY A 99 -4.14 0.72 0.53
C GLY A 99 -4.95 -0.51 0.94
N VAL A 100 -4.68 -1.13 2.08
CA VAL A 100 -5.35 -2.38 2.49
C VAL A 100 -6.82 -2.16 2.79
N ASP A 101 -7.16 -1.12 3.54
CA ASP A 101 -8.56 -0.76 3.82
C ASP A 101 -9.27 -0.28 2.55
N PHE A 102 -8.58 0.56 1.75
CA PHE A 102 -9.09 1.00 0.45
C PHE A 102 -9.39 -0.17 -0.49
N TRP A 103 -8.48 -1.15 -0.58
CA TRP A 103 -8.69 -2.36 -1.37
C TRP A 103 -9.95 -3.12 -0.94
N ALA A 104 -10.10 -3.36 0.37
CA ALA A 104 -11.23 -4.11 0.87
C ALA A 104 -12.57 -3.39 0.64
N LEU A 105 -12.61 -2.06 0.87
CA LEU A 105 -13.78 -1.24 0.60
C LEU A 105 -14.10 -1.20 -0.90
N THR A 106 -13.08 -1.00 -1.75
CA THR A 106 -13.25 -0.90 -3.20
C THR A 106 -13.66 -2.24 -3.82
N SER A 107 -13.30 -3.39 -3.23
CA SER A 107 -13.79 -4.69 -3.68
C SER A 107 -15.31 -4.85 -3.54
N VAL A 108 -15.94 -4.04 -2.68
CA VAL A 108 -17.41 -3.98 -2.54
C VAL A 108 -18.01 -2.89 -3.43
N THR A 109 -17.42 -1.69 -3.44
CA THR A 109 -17.98 -0.53 -4.17
C THR A 109 -17.70 -0.56 -5.66
N GLY A 110 -16.73 -1.34 -6.13
CA GLY A 110 -16.29 -1.39 -7.53
C GLY A 110 -15.58 -0.13 -8.03
N GLN A 111 -15.51 0.93 -7.23
CA GLN A 111 -14.87 2.19 -7.56
C GLN A 111 -14.39 2.92 -6.32
N GLY A 112 -13.31 3.69 -6.45
CA GLY A 112 -12.80 4.47 -5.33
C GLY A 112 -11.73 5.49 -5.72
N VAL A 113 -11.68 6.55 -4.92
CA VAL A 113 -10.62 7.57 -4.95
C VAL A 113 -9.72 7.34 -3.75
N TYR A 114 -8.45 7.11 -4.01
CA TYR A 114 -7.41 6.92 -3.01
C TYR A 114 -6.55 8.18 -2.92
N GLY A 115 -6.43 8.76 -1.74
CA GLY A 115 -5.58 9.92 -1.47
C GLY A 115 -4.50 9.58 -0.45
N GLU A 116 -3.24 9.89 -0.77
CA GLU A 116 -2.09 9.66 0.12
C GLU A 116 -1.00 10.73 -0.13
N ARG A 117 -0.40 11.24 0.95
CA ARG A 117 0.64 12.29 0.90
C ARG A 117 2.05 11.73 0.67
N GLN A 118 2.32 10.49 1.05
CA GLN A 118 3.64 9.88 0.91
C GLN A 118 3.82 9.30 -0.50
N ALA A 119 4.75 9.88 -1.25
CA ALA A 119 5.01 9.51 -2.65
C ALA A 119 5.31 8.02 -2.85
N ASP A 120 6.06 7.39 -1.93
CA ASP A 120 6.41 5.97 -2.02
C ASP A 120 5.19 5.05 -1.81
N LEU A 121 4.27 5.43 -0.92
CA LEU A 121 3.00 4.71 -0.73
C LEU A 121 2.11 4.84 -1.97
N VAL A 122 2.02 6.03 -2.56
CA VAL A 122 1.29 6.25 -3.82
C VAL A 122 1.88 5.42 -4.96
N ALA A 123 3.21 5.36 -5.09
CA ALA A 123 3.89 4.55 -6.10
C ALA A 123 3.60 3.05 -5.90
N ALA A 124 3.68 2.57 -4.65
CA ALA A 124 3.31 1.20 -4.30
C ALA A 124 1.83 0.91 -4.59
N ALA A 125 0.92 1.82 -4.23
CA ALA A 125 -0.52 1.69 -4.51
C ALA A 125 -0.80 1.61 -6.01
N ARG A 126 -0.16 2.45 -6.83
CA ARG A 126 -0.26 2.41 -8.30
C ARG A 126 0.20 1.08 -8.90
N ALA A 127 1.20 0.45 -8.29
CA ALA A 127 1.70 -0.84 -8.74
C ALA A 127 0.87 -2.03 -8.22
N ASN A 128 0.29 -1.92 -7.03
CA ASN A 128 -0.37 -3.01 -6.32
C ASN A 128 -1.89 -3.07 -6.59
N LEU A 129 -2.59 -1.94 -6.45
CA LEU A 129 -4.06 -1.92 -6.48
C LEU A 129 -4.66 -2.40 -7.80
N PRO A 130 -4.13 -2.07 -8.99
CA PRO A 130 -4.66 -2.62 -10.24
C PRO A 130 -4.53 -4.14 -10.37
N ARG A 131 -3.55 -4.74 -9.70
CA ARG A 131 -3.39 -6.21 -9.67
C ARG A 131 -4.39 -6.89 -8.73
N LEU A 132 -4.76 -6.20 -7.66
CA LEU A 132 -5.69 -6.67 -6.64
C LEU A 132 -7.15 -6.42 -7.03
N LEU A 133 -7.38 -5.40 -7.86
CA LEU A 133 -8.69 -4.88 -8.24
C LEU A 133 -8.74 -4.62 -9.76
N PRO A 134 -8.53 -5.63 -10.62
CA PRO A 134 -8.40 -5.43 -12.06
C PRO A 134 -9.66 -4.84 -12.73
N GLU A 135 -10.83 -5.07 -12.14
CA GLU A 135 -12.11 -4.62 -12.70
C GLU A 135 -12.61 -3.30 -12.06
N ALA A 136 -11.93 -2.81 -11.02
CA ALA A 136 -12.40 -1.61 -10.31
C ALA A 136 -11.95 -0.32 -10.99
N LYS A 137 -12.77 0.71 -10.88
CA LYS A 137 -12.44 2.07 -11.32
C LYS A 137 -11.66 2.79 -10.21
N LEU A 138 -10.36 2.93 -10.39
CA LEU A 138 -9.46 3.50 -9.40
C LEU A 138 -8.94 4.87 -9.84
N GLN A 139 -9.00 5.84 -8.92
CA GLN A 139 -8.29 7.11 -9.05
C GLN A 139 -7.34 7.25 -7.86
N LEU A 140 -6.03 7.41 -8.14
CA LEU A 140 -5.01 7.54 -7.11
C LEU A 140 -4.39 8.93 -7.14
N ILE A 141 -4.55 9.66 -6.04
CA ILE A 141 -4.13 11.05 -5.88
C ILE A 141 -2.95 11.11 -4.92
N HIS A 142 -1.86 11.76 -5.35
CA HIS A 142 -0.72 12.09 -4.50
C HIS A 142 -0.89 13.51 -3.96
N GLY A 143 -0.90 13.65 -2.66
CA GLY A 143 -0.95 14.96 -1.99
C GLY A 143 -1.74 14.93 -0.69
N GLU A 144 -1.85 16.10 -0.07
CA GLU A 144 -2.67 16.31 1.12
C GLU A 144 -4.15 16.27 0.75
N SER A 145 -4.82 15.18 1.05
CA SER A 145 -6.22 14.95 0.66
C SER A 145 -7.21 15.85 1.41
N ILE A 146 -6.89 16.21 2.68
CA ILE A 146 -7.80 17.02 3.51
C ILE A 146 -7.97 18.45 2.96
N PRO A 147 -6.92 19.20 2.56
CA PRO A 147 -7.09 20.49 1.90
C PRO A 147 -7.89 20.43 0.59
N GLN A 148 -7.81 19.31 -0.12
CA GLN A 148 -8.52 19.09 -1.39
C GLN A 148 -9.94 18.53 -1.20
N LEU A 149 -10.37 18.28 0.04
CA LEU A 149 -11.61 17.59 0.35
C LEU A 149 -12.84 18.24 -0.32
N ARG A 150 -12.94 19.58 -0.33
CA ARG A 150 -14.06 20.29 -0.96
C ARG A 150 -14.16 20.01 -2.45
N GLU A 151 -13.03 20.04 -3.15
CA GLU A 151 -12.96 19.74 -4.58
C GLU A 151 -13.29 18.27 -4.83
N LEU A 152 -12.74 17.36 -4.03
CA LEU A 152 -13.02 15.93 -4.12
C LEU A 152 -14.50 15.60 -3.90
N ILE A 153 -15.15 16.26 -2.94
CA ILE A 153 -16.59 16.09 -2.69
C ILE A 153 -17.40 16.62 -3.87
N SER A 154 -17.08 17.81 -4.39
CA SER A 154 -17.84 18.40 -5.51
C SER A 154 -17.68 17.59 -6.81
N THR A 155 -16.47 17.05 -7.06
CA THR A 155 -16.17 16.31 -8.29
C THR A 155 -16.69 14.88 -8.25
N HIS A 156 -16.50 14.18 -7.11
CA HIS A 156 -16.81 12.75 -7.01
C HIS A 156 -18.13 12.45 -6.31
N GLN A 157 -18.73 13.43 -5.62
CA GLN A 157 -19.99 13.27 -4.88
C GLN A 157 -20.01 11.97 -4.04
N PRO A 158 -19.04 11.77 -3.14
CA PRO A 158 -18.91 10.52 -2.39
C PRO A 158 -20.13 10.29 -1.50
N THR A 159 -20.49 9.01 -1.34
CA THR A 159 -21.45 8.55 -0.34
C THR A 159 -20.75 7.90 0.85
N LEU A 160 -19.48 7.51 0.67
CA LEU A 160 -18.63 6.91 1.70
C LEU A 160 -17.25 7.59 1.74
N ILE A 161 -16.93 8.20 2.88
CA ILE A 161 -15.60 8.78 3.12
C ILE A 161 -14.91 7.97 4.21
N TYR A 162 -13.74 7.43 3.87
CA TYR A 162 -12.90 6.69 4.81
C TYR A 162 -11.74 7.55 5.30
N LEU A 163 -11.50 7.50 6.62
CA LEU A 163 -10.41 8.19 7.31
C LEU A 163 -9.81 7.25 8.36
N ALA A 164 -8.52 6.97 8.26
CA ALA A 164 -7.74 6.27 9.27
C ALA A 164 -6.48 7.08 9.59
N PRO A 165 -6.58 8.13 10.40
CA PRO A 165 -5.44 8.99 10.71
C PRO A 165 -4.33 8.15 11.34
N ALA A 166 -3.08 8.40 10.91
CA ALA A 166 -1.89 7.74 11.44
C ALA A 166 -1.88 7.86 12.98
N ARG A 167 -1.58 6.77 13.67
CA ARG A 167 -1.33 6.82 15.11
C ARG A 167 -0.23 7.84 15.34
N ARG A 168 -0.46 8.80 16.26
CA ARG A 168 0.54 9.81 16.61
C ARG A 168 1.85 9.09 16.93
N GLU A 169 2.94 9.49 16.31
CA GLU A 169 4.27 9.19 16.82
C GLU A 169 4.28 9.64 18.28
N SER A 170 4.69 8.73 19.17
CA SER A 170 4.65 8.94 20.61
C SER A 170 5.23 10.29 20.99
N ALA A 171 4.58 10.98 21.92
CA ALA A 171 4.91 12.29 22.48
C ALA A 171 6.31 12.40 23.16
N LEU A 172 7.28 11.58 22.79
CA LEU A 172 8.65 11.56 23.32
C LEU A 172 9.60 12.59 22.63
N SER A 173 9.16 13.25 21.56
CA SER A 173 9.99 14.24 20.87
C SER A 173 9.82 15.68 21.41
N LEU A 174 8.89 15.92 22.34
CA LEU A 174 8.61 17.27 22.89
C LEU A 174 9.29 17.56 24.24
N MET A 175 10.15 16.67 24.74
CA MET A 175 10.85 16.88 26.02
C MET A 175 12.35 17.26 25.87
N HIS A 176 12.83 17.55 24.66
CA HIS A 176 14.22 18.01 24.45
C HIS A 176 14.24 19.26 23.56
N SER A 177 13.66 20.32 24.04
CA SER A 177 13.93 21.70 23.59
C SER A 177 13.82 22.67 24.77
#